data_150fcb12f01fbea31acd879d447a379c
#
_entry.id   150fcb12f01fbea31acd879d447a379c
#
_cell.length_a   1.000
_cell.length_b   1.000
_cell.length_c   1.000
_cell.angle_alpha   90.00
_cell.angle_beta   90.00
_cell.angle_gamma   90.00
#
_symmetry.space_group_name_H-M   'P 1'
#
loop_
_entity.id
_entity.type
_entity.pdbx_description
1 polymer ?
#
loop_
_entity_poly.entity_id
_entity_poly.type
_entity_poly.pdbx_seq_one_letter_code
_entity_poly.pdbx_strand_id
1 'polypeptide(L)' 'MIHLQKEVFLAQANLAEETHKPLIIHCVKAWADLIACKKAVKPEMPWIIHGFRGNGELASQLVRLGFYLSFGD' A
#
# COMPACT_ATOMS: atom_id res chain seq x y z
N MET A 1 1.70 15.70 -7.70
CA MET A 1 0.83 14.69 -7.08
C MET A 1 0.76 13.45 -7.94
N ILE A 2 0.87 12.31 -7.32
CA ILE A 2 0.87 11.04 -8.05
C ILE A 2 -0.48 10.37 -7.89
N HIS A 3 -1.11 10.08 -9.01
CA HIS A 3 -2.34 9.29 -9.00
C HIS A 3 -1.98 7.82 -8.99
N LEU A 4 -2.77 7.04 -8.27
CA LEU A 4 -2.59 5.61 -8.27
C LEU A 4 -3.08 5.05 -9.59
N GLN A 5 -2.14 4.57 -10.41
CA GLN A 5 -2.50 3.88 -11.64
C GLN A 5 -2.57 2.39 -11.36
N LYS A 6 -3.78 1.86 -11.42
CA LYS A 6 -4.04 0.49 -11.04
C LYS A 6 -3.17 -0.52 -11.75
N GLU A 7 -3.05 -0.40 -13.06
CA GLU A 7 -2.29 -1.38 -13.84
C GLU A 7 -0.81 -1.38 -13.47
N VAL A 8 -0.22 -0.19 -13.35
CA VAL A 8 1.17 -0.07 -12.97
C VAL A 8 1.38 -0.57 -11.54
N PHE A 9 0.47 -0.20 -10.66
CA PHE A 9 0.56 -0.61 -9.27
C PHE A 9 0.45 -2.12 -9.13
N LEU A 10 -0.51 -2.74 -9.82
CA LEU A 10 -0.68 -4.19 -9.75
C LEU A 10 0.51 -4.93 -10.32
N ALA A 11 1.13 -4.39 -11.37
CA ALA A 11 2.34 -4.97 -11.91
C ALA A 11 3.48 -4.96 -10.88
N GLN A 12 3.62 -3.84 -10.16
CA GLN A 12 4.63 -3.74 -9.11
C GLN A 12 4.32 -4.68 -7.94
N ALA A 13 3.05 -4.80 -7.58
CA ALA A 13 2.64 -5.71 -6.51
C ALA A 13 2.97 -7.16 -6.88
N ASN A 14 2.69 -7.55 -8.11
CA ASN A 14 3.01 -8.89 -8.58
C ASN A 14 4.51 -9.14 -8.59
N LEU A 15 5.29 -8.14 -8.99
CA LEU A 15 6.74 -8.27 -8.99
C LEU A 15 7.27 -8.45 -7.56
N ALA A 16 6.71 -7.71 -6.61
CA ALA A 16 7.09 -7.85 -5.20
C ALA A 16 6.82 -9.27 -4.71
N GLU A 17 5.66 -9.84 -5.08
CA GLU A 17 5.34 -11.21 -4.70
C GLU A 17 6.31 -12.21 -5.32
N GLU A 18 6.62 -12.04 -6.60
CA GLU A 18 7.55 -12.95 -7.30
C GLU A 18 8.95 -12.90 -6.73
N THR A 19 9.40 -11.72 -6.31
CA THR A 19 10.75 -11.55 -5.80
C THR A 19 10.83 -11.70 -4.28
N HIS A 20 9.72 -11.95 -3.61
CA HIS A 20 9.63 -12.07 -2.15
C HIS A 20 10.17 -10.84 -1.45
N LYS A 21 9.80 -9.66 -1.94
CA LYS A 21 10.21 -8.39 -1.36
C LYS A 21 8.98 -7.58 -0.96
N PRO A 22 9.12 -6.75 0.08
CA PRO A 22 8.00 -5.88 0.45
C PRO A 22 7.73 -4.84 -0.61
N LEU A 23 6.46 -4.44 -0.73
CA LEU A 23 6.08 -3.38 -1.65
C LEU A 23 6.08 -2.06 -0.88
N ILE A 24 6.88 -1.11 -1.34
CA ILE A 24 6.97 0.21 -0.72
C ILE A 24 6.05 1.16 -1.49
N ILE A 25 5.15 1.79 -0.77
CA ILE A 25 4.14 2.67 -1.35
C ILE A 25 4.37 4.09 -0.88
N HIS A 26 4.49 5.03 -1.83
CA HIS A 26 4.74 6.44 -1.53
C HIS A 26 3.59 7.32 -1.99
N CYS A 27 3.34 8.38 -1.25
CA CYS A 27 2.48 9.49 -1.68
C CYS A 27 1.12 9.07 -2.21
N VAL A 28 0.49 8.12 -1.52
CA VAL A 28 -0.82 7.65 -1.95
C VAL A 28 -1.89 8.62 -1.48
N LYS A 29 -2.79 8.98 -2.39
CA LYS A 29 -3.96 9.78 -2.06
C LYS A 29 -5.27 9.07 -2.34
N ALA A 30 -5.21 7.97 -3.07
CA ALA A 30 -6.40 7.17 -3.38
C ALA A 30 -6.47 5.96 -2.45
N TRP A 31 -6.76 6.23 -1.18
CA TRP A 31 -6.78 5.18 -0.17
C TRP A 31 -7.79 4.08 -0.46
N ALA A 32 -8.97 4.47 -0.95
CA ALA A 32 -9.99 3.47 -1.26
C ALA A 32 -9.53 2.52 -2.36
N ASP A 33 -8.86 3.06 -3.39
CA ASP A 33 -8.33 2.24 -4.47
C ASP A 33 -7.23 1.32 -3.98
N LEU A 34 -6.37 1.84 -3.10
CA LEU A 34 -5.29 1.04 -2.53
C LEU A 34 -5.84 -0.13 -1.72
N ILE A 35 -6.83 0.13 -0.90
CA ILE A 35 -7.47 -0.90 -0.08
C ILE A 35 -8.13 -1.95 -0.98
N ALA A 36 -8.80 -1.50 -2.04
CA ALA A 36 -9.44 -2.42 -2.98
C ALA A 36 -8.39 -3.31 -3.67
N CYS A 37 -7.25 -2.74 -4.05
CA CYS A 37 -6.17 -3.50 -4.65
C CYS A 37 -5.63 -4.57 -3.70
N LYS A 38 -5.45 -4.21 -2.43
CA LYS A 38 -4.97 -5.17 -1.44
C LYS A 38 -5.93 -6.34 -1.28
N LYS A 39 -7.21 -6.04 -1.23
CA LYS A 39 -8.23 -7.08 -1.11
C LYS A 39 -8.26 -8.00 -2.33
N ALA A 40 -8.04 -7.43 -3.51
CA ALA A 40 -8.07 -8.19 -4.74
C ALA A 40 -6.82 -9.07 -4.90
N VAL A 41 -5.66 -8.53 -4.58
CA VAL A 41 -4.38 -9.24 -4.75
C VAL A 41 -4.15 -10.26 -3.64
N LYS A 42 -4.56 -9.94 -2.42
CA LYS A 42 -4.31 -10.77 -1.23
C LYS A 42 -2.84 -11.13 -1.12
N PRO A 43 -1.97 -10.12 -1.00
CA PRO A 43 -0.53 -10.37 -1.06
C PRO A 43 -0.01 -11.12 0.16
N GLU A 44 1.02 -11.93 -0.06
CA GLU A 44 1.76 -12.57 1.01
C GLU A 44 2.88 -11.68 1.53
N MET A 45 3.42 -10.83 0.66
CA MET A 45 4.48 -9.90 1.05
C MET A 45 3.88 -8.64 1.66
N PRO A 46 4.57 -8.02 2.62
CA PRO A 46 4.03 -6.84 3.28
C PRO A 46 3.99 -5.62 2.35
N TRP A 47 2.93 -4.85 2.48
CA TRP A 47 2.80 -3.57 1.80
C TRP A 47 3.07 -2.48 2.83
N ILE A 48 4.12 -1.70 2.58
CA ILE A 48 4.60 -0.68 3.51
C ILE A 48 4.29 0.69 2.94
N ILE A 49 3.51 1.48 3.67
CA ILE A 49 3.21 2.85 3.28
C ILE A 49 4.25 3.75 3.92
N HIS A 50 5.13 4.30 3.11
CA HIS A 50 6.23 5.14 3.58
C HIS A 50 5.78 6.59 3.64
N GLY A 51 6.10 7.26 4.73
CA GLY A 51 5.77 8.67 4.88
C GLY A 51 4.27 8.92 5.03
N PHE A 52 3.58 8.06 5.75
CA PHE A 52 2.14 8.19 5.95
C PHE A 52 1.81 9.51 6.64
N ARG A 53 0.80 10.21 6.12
CA ARG A 53 0.36 11.50 6.65
C ARG A 53 -1.15 11.59 6.83
N GLY A 54 -1.80 10.48 7.07
CA GLY A 54 -3.23 10.50 7.35
C GLY A 54 -3.51 10.70 8.84
N ASN A 55 -4.79 10.68 9.20
CA ASN A 55 -5.19 10.79 10.60
C ASN A 55 -5.10 9.41 11.28
N GLY A 56 -5.31 9.41 12.60
CA GLY A 56 -5.21 8.19 13.40
C GLY A 56 -6.25 7.15 13.04
N GLU A 57 -7.44 7.60 12.65
CA GLU A 57 -8.51 6.69 12.25
C GLU A 57 -8.12 5.91 10.99
N LEU A 58 -7.60 6.61 10.01
CA LEU A 58 -7.15 5.97 8.77
C LEU A 58 -5.97 5.04 9.05
N ALA A 59 -5.03 5.48 9.89
CA ALA A 59 -3.90 4.65 10.27
C ALA A 59 -4.35 3.33 10.90
N SER A 60 -5.30 3.41 11.85
CA SER A 60 -5.86 2.22 12.48
C SER A 60 -6.50 1.28 11.46
N GLN A 61 -7.26 1.85 10.53
CA GLN A 61 -7.92 1.06 9.50
C GLN A 61 -6.91 0.33 8.63
N LEU A 62 -5.86 1.03 8.22
CA LEU A 62 -4.84 0.45 7.37
C LEU A 62 -4.07 -0.66 8.08
N VAL A 63 -3.75 -0.46 9.34
CA VAL A 63 -3.06 -1.50 10.13
C VAL A 63 -3.93 -2.73 10.27
N ARG A 64 -5.23 -2.56 10.51
CA ARG A 64 -6.16 -3.69 10.59
C ARG A 64 -6.23 -4.47 9.29
N LEU A 65 -6.07 -3.77 8.18
CA LEU A 65 -6.10 -4.41 6.86
C LEU A 65 -4.77 -5.07 6.48
N GLY A 66 -3.78 -4.96 7.34
CA GLY A 66 -2.50 -5.62 7.12
C GLY A 66 -1.42 -4.75 6.49
N PHE A 67 -1.66 -3.45 6.38
CA PHE A 67 -0.61 -2.55 5.92
C PHE A 67 0.38 -2.26 7.04
N TYR A 68 1.61 -1.99 6.65
CA TYR A 68 2.63 -1.50 7.58
C TYR A 68 2.82 -0.02 7.29
N LEU A 69 2.90 0.79 8.32
CA LEU A 69 3.04 2.23 8.17
C LEU A 69 4.42 2.68 8.64
N SER A 70 5.02 3.56 7.85
CA SER A 70 6.28 4.21 8.21
C SER A 70 6.03 5.72 8.29
N PHE A 71 6.33 6.31 9.42
CA PHE A 71 6.12 7.73 9.66
C PHE A 71 7.40 8.54 9.47
N GLY A 72 8.44 7.93 9.00
CA GLY A 72 9.71 8.59 8.83
C GLY A 72 9.69 9.70 7.79
N ASP A 73 10.68 10.54 7.81
CA ASP A 73 10.85 11.61 6.83
C ASP A 73 11.26 11.07 5.49
#